data_b9c04f5f3fcb739a97a3ccc5bbf2bf71
#
_entry.id   b9c04f5f3fcb739a97a3ccc5bbf2bf71
#
_cell.length_a   1.000
_cell.length_b   1.000
_cell.length_c   1.000
_cell.angle_alpha   90.00
_cell.angle_beta   90.00
_cell.angle_gamma   90.00
#
_symmetry.space_group_name_H-M   'P 1'
#
loop_
_entity.id
_entity.type
_entity.pdbx_description
1 polymer ?
#
loop_
_entity_poly.entity_id
_entity_poly.type
_entity_poly.pdbx_seq_one_letter_code
_entity_poly.pdbx_strand_id
1 'polypeptide(L)'
;STSRGLGDVYKRQTVENEERIPTGIHELDRVLGGGIVKGSLSLVGGDPGIGKSTLLLQVCRNLANSKRKVLYISGEESMHQIKMRAERIGTFEEEMLLYCETDLDAITNAILKTKPEFAVIDSIQTMYSEDLSSAAGSVSQVREVTAAMMRVAKENNIAVFIVGHVTKEGVVAGPRTLEHMVDTVLYFEGEREAAYRILRGVKNRFGSTNEIGVFEMCNNGLVEVENPSKTMLNGRPLDASGSVVVCSMEGTRPILIEIQALVSPTSFQMPRRTAVGIDYNRVNLLMAVLEKRVGLQLGGCDAYVNLAGGMKLGEPAIDLGIIMAIASSYENRRILEDTIIFGEVGLVGEVRAVSGGEARIKEAQKLGFKRCILPQANVDQIKVQTDMRLVGVSNVMEALDLI
;
A
#
# COMPACT_ATOMS: atom_id res chain seq x y z
N SER A 1 4.65 -29.83 43.32
CA SER A 1 5.94 -29.10 43.08
C SER A 1 6.29 -28.93 41.60
N THR A 2 5.39 -28.38 40.79
CA THR A 2 5.66 -28.24 39.34
C THR A 2 5.16 -26.92 38.74
N SER A 3 4.98 -25.91 39.55
CA SER A 3 4.55 -24.57 39.03
C SER A 3 5.64 -23.48 39.05
N ARG A 4 6.91 -23.83 39.29
CA ARG A 4 8.02 -22.84 39.33
C ARG A 4 8.74 -22.58 38.00
N GLY A 5 8.43 -23.33 36.93
CA GLY A 5 9.20 -23.26 35.70
C GLY A 5 8.75 -22.17 34.68
N LEU A 6 7.47 -21.84 34.61
CA LEU A 6 6.92 -20.95 33.58
C LEU A 6 7.06 -19.47 33.90
N GLY A 7 7.08 -19.08 35.17
CA GLY A 7 7.24 -17.68 35.57
C GLY A 7 8.64 -17.11 35.38
N ASP A 8 9.67 -17.94 35.43
CA ASP A 8 11.08 -17.50 35.31
C ASP A 8 11.52 -17.36 33.83
N VAL A 9 10.89 -18.09 32.92
CA VAL A 9 11.17 -17.97 31.49
C VAL A 9 10.61 -16.64 30.94
N TYR A 10 9.46 -16.19 31.42
CA TYR A 10 8.89 -14.90 31.02
C TYR A 10 9.63 -13.67 31.56
N LYS A 11 10.26 -13.77 32.70
CA LYS A 11 11.05 -12.69 33.32
C LYS A 11 12.45 -12.53 32.73
N ARG A 12 12.96 -13.55 32.05
CA ARG A 12 14.30 -13.53 31.42
C ARG A 12 14.30 -13.19 29.94
N GLN A 13 13.15 -13.15 29.29
CA GLN A 13 13.03 -12.51 27.99
C GLN A 13 12.96 -11.00 28.23
N THR A 14 14.12 -10.38 28.45
CA THR A 14 14.33 -9.02 27.98
C THR A 14 13.89 -9.04 26.54
N VAL A 15 12.90 -8.21 26.17
CA VAL A 15 12.57 -7.91 24.79
C VAL A 15 13.90 -7.53 24.15
N GLU A 16 14.57 -8.49 23.47
CA GLU A 16 15.69 -8.19 22.62
C GLU A 16 15.12 -7.16 21.64
N ASN A 17 15.64 -5.95 21.69
CA ASN A 17 15.34 -4.95 20.69
C ASN A 17 15.65 -5.60 19.35
N GLU A 18 14.62 -5.88 18.55
CA GLU A 18 14.78 -6.48 17.24
C GLU A 18 15.81 -5.64 16.47
N GLU A 19 16.90 -6.28 16.10
CA GLU A 19 17.94 -5.61 15.33
C GLU A 19 17.42 -5.42 13.90
N ARG A 20 17.27 -4.16 13.51
CA ARG A 20 16.79 -3.77 12.19
C ARG A 20 17.92 -3.30 11.31
N ILE A 21 17.90 -3.73 10.07
CA ILE A 21 18.85 -3.32 9.04
C ILE A 21 18.16 -2.32 8.12
N PRO A 22 18.59 -1.04 8.08
CA PRO A 22 18.06 -0.08 7.12
C PRO A 22 18.30 -0.56 5.69
N THR A 23 17.27 -0.46 4.83
CA THR A 23 17.38 -0.84 3.43
C THR A 23 18.06 0.23 2.58
N GLY A 24 18.22 1.44 3.11
CA GLY A 24 18.66 2.61 2.35
C GLY A 24 17.53 3.24 1.52
N ILE A 25 16.32 2.72 1.63
CA ILE A 25 15.11 3.21 0.97
C ILE A 25 14.11 3.57 2.05
N HIS A 26 13.92 4.87 2.32
CA HIS A 26 13.10 5.34 3.44
C HIS A 26 11.64 4.93 3.32
N GLU A 27 11.07 4.94 2.12
CA GLU A 27 9.69 4.52 1.89
C GLU A 27 9.48 3.03 2.13
N LEU A 28 10.47 2.19 1.86
CA LEU A 28 10.45 0.78 2.20
C LEU A 28 10.61 0.57 3.71
N ASP A 29 11.55 1.25 4.35
CA ASP A 29 11.78 1.16 5.79
C ASP A 29 10.54 1.58 6.58
N ARG A 30 9.81 2.59 6.09
CA ARG A 30 8.52 3.00 6.66
C ARG A 30 7.53 1.84 6.67
N VAL A 31 7.36 1.16 5.56
CA VAL A 31 6.40 0.03 5.43
C VAL A 31 6.83 -1.16 6.28
N LEU A 32 8.13 -1.39 6.40
CA LEU A 32 8.69 -2.45 7.24
C LEU A 32 8.64 -2.14 8.75
N GLY A 33 8.40 -0.88 9.11
CA GLY A 33 8.40 -0.44 10.50
C GLY A 33 9.78 -0.09 11.04
N GLY A 34 10.72 0.29 10.16
CA GLY A 34 12.07 0.77 10.52
C GLY A 34 13.23 0.03 9.86
N GLY A 35 12.96 -0.98 9.06
CA GLY A 35 13.98 -1.74 8.34
C GLY A 35 13.74 -3.24 8.34
N ILE A 36 14.68 -3.97 7.79
CA ILE A 36 14.67 -5.43 7.70
C ILE A 36 14.97 -6.03 9.08
N VAL A 37 14.18 -7.00 9.49
CA VAL A 37 14.40 -7.76 10.73
C VAL A 37 15.23 -9.00 10.41
N LYS A 38 16.35 -9.21 11.10
CA LYS A 38 17.17 -10.41 10.95
C LYS A 38 16.38 -11.66 11.33
N GLY A 39 16.58 -12.73 10.58
CA GLY A 39 15.87 -13.99 10.81
C GLY A 39 14.39 -13.99 10.40
N SER A 40 13.94 -12.95 9.72
CA SER A 40 12.57 -12.84 9.22
C SER A 40 12.42 -13.35 7.79
N LEU A 41 11.21 -13.78 7.46
CA LEU A 41 10.79 -14.10 6.10
C LEU A 41 9.70 -13.13 5.68
N SER A 42 9.95 -12.39 4.60
CA SER A 42 9.03 -11.42 4.04
C SER A 42 8.61 -11.79 2.63
N LEU A 43 7.35 -11.56 2.31
CA LEU A 43 6.79 -11.76 0.98
C LEU A 43 6.53 -10.41 0.31
N VAL A 44 7.00 -10.26 -0.92
CA VAL A 44 6.68 -9.13 -1.78
C VAL A 44 5.84 -9.62 -2.94
N GLY A 45 4.58 -9.23 -2.97
CA GLY A 45 3.62 -9.63 -4.00
C GLY A 45 3.20 -8.48 -4.91
N GLY A 46 2.64 -8.81 -6.04
CA GLY A 46 2.12 -7.85 -7.00
C GLY A 46 2.11 -8.41 -8.42
N ASP A 47 1.53 -7.67 -9.35
CA ASP A 47 1.46 -8.04 -10.75
C ASP A 47 2.86 -8.19 -11.37
N PRO A 48 3.03 -9.08 -12.36
CA PRO A 48 4.28 -9.18 -13.11
C PRO A 48 4.65 -7.83 -13.74
N GLY A 49 5.92 -7.42 -13.60
CA GLY A 49 6.41 -6.17 -14.17
C GLY A 49 6.06 -4.90 -13.37
N ILE A 50 5.48 -5.03 -12.16
CA ILE A 50 5.12 -3.88 -11.32
C ILE A 50 6.35 -3.20 -10.68
N GLY A 51 7.47 -3.91 -10.51
CA GLY A 51 8.69 -3.36 -9.94
C GLY A 51 9.24 -4.12 -8.72
N LYS A 52 8.72 -5.29 -8.40
CA LYS A 52 9.16 -6.12 -7.26
C LYS A 52 10.65 -6.45 -7.30
N SER A 53 11.10 -7.02 -8.41
CA SER A 53 12.49 -7.40 -8.60
C SER A 53 13.42 -6.18 -8.62
N THR A 54 12.98 -5.08 -9.22
CA THR A 54 13.72 -3.81 -9.24
C THR A 54 13.95 -3.28 -7.84
N LEU A 55 12.89 -3.24 -7.01
CA LEU A 55 13.00 -2.80 -5.62
C LEU A 55 14.03 -3.64 -4.85
N LEU A 56 13.95 -4.95 -4.97
CA LEU A 56 14.83 -5.85 -4.22
C LEU A 56 16.27 -5.82 -4.71
N LEU A 57 16.51 -5.59 -6.02
CA LEU A 57 17.86 -5.32 -6.52
C LEU A 57 18.43 -4.02 -5.96
N GLN A 58 17.61 -2.97 -5.83
CA GLN A 58 18.05 -1.71 -5.21
C GLN A 58 18.38 -1.89 -3.73
N VAL A 59 17.62 -2.70 -2.99
CA VAL A 59 17.94 -3.09 -1.61
C VAL A 59 19.27 -3.84 -1.56
N CYS A 60 19.47 -4.83 -2.42
CA CYS A 60 20.71 -5.58 -2.52
C CYS A 60 21.90 -4.66 -2.77
N ARG A 61 21.78 -3.70 -3.70
CA ARG A 61 22.83 -2.71 -3.95
C ARG A 61 23.16 -1.90 -2.70
N ASN A 62 22.17 -1.37 -2.02
CA ASN A 62 22.38 -0.55 -0.83
C ASN A 62 23.05 -1.34 0.29
N LEU A 63 22.62 -2.59 0.52
CA LEU A 63 23.20 -3.44 1.54
C LEU A 63 24.64 -3.88 1.18
N ALA A 64 24.89 -4.26 -0.09
CA ALA A 64 26.22 -4.61 -0.55
C ALA A 64 27.19 -3.43 -0.42
N ASN A 65 26.76 -2.22 -0.83
CA ASN A 65 27.56 -1.00 -0.70
C ASN A 65 27.80 -0.59 0.76
N SER A 66 26.98 -1.09 1.69
CA SER A 66 27.19 -0.99 3.14
C SER A 66 28.03 -2.16 3.71
N LYS A 67 28.70 -2.93 2.83
CA LYS A 67 29.54 -4.08 3.16
C LYS A 67 28.80 -5.24 3.84
N ARG A 68 27.52 -5.38 3.57
CA ARG A 68 26.71 -6.53 3.98
C ARG A 68 26.70 -7.57 2.87
N LYS A 69 26.80 -8.83 3.24
CA LYS A 69 26.75 -9.93 2.28
C LYS A 69 25.32 -10.18 1.85
N VAL A 70 25.07 -10.11 0.56
CA VAL A 70 23.75 -10.31 -0.03
C VAL A 70 23.80 -11.39 -1.11
N LEU A 71 22.71 -12.17 -1.20
CA LEU A 71 22.55 -13.23 -2.20
C LEU A 71 21.21 -13.07 -2.91
N TYR A 72 21.25 -12.87 -4.21
CA TYR A 72 20.06 -12.81 -5.06
C TYR A 72 19.93 -14.10 -5.85
N ILE A 73 18.84 -14.84 -5.63
CA ILE A 73 18.56 -16.11 -6.29
C ILE A 73 17.38 -15.90 -7.25
N SER A 74 17.64 -16.14 -8.53
CA SER A 74 16.63 -16.01 -9.59
C SER A 74 16.33 -17.35 -10.24
N GLY A 75 15.03 -17.64 -10.36
CA GLY A 75 14.54 -18.76 -11.15
C GLY A 75 13.89 -18.35 -12.47
N GLU A 76 13.76 -17.05 -12.72
CA GLU A 76 13.08 -16.51 -13.90
C GLU A 76 14.04 -15.91 -14.92
N GLU A 77 15.03 -15.16 -14.45
CA GLU A 77 15.96 -14.44 -15.31
C GLU A 77 17.34 -15.09 -15.33
N SER A 78 18.00 -14.96 -16.47
CA SER A 78 19.42 -15.34 -16.58
C SER A 78 20.30 -14.35 -15.84
N MET A 79 21.52 -14.78 -15.51
CA MET A 79 22.52 -13.92 -14.89
C MET A 79 22.78 -12.65 -15.70
N HIS A 80 22.82 -12.77 -17.03
CA HIS A 80 23.01 -11.63 -17.93
C HIS A 80 21.87 -10.60 -17.83
N GLN A 81 20.62 -11.07 -17.80
CA GLN A 81 19.45 -10.19 -17.65
C GLN A 81 19.46 -9.44 -16.32
N ILE A 82 19.82 -10.12 -15.22
CA ILE A 82 19.92 -9.49 -13.90
C ILE A 82 21.04 -8.46 -13.89
N LYS A 83 22.20 -8.75 -14.47
CA LYS A 83 23.32 -7.80 -14.58
C LYS A 83 22.93 -6.56 -15.37
N MET A 84 22.24 -6.71 -16.51
CA MET A 84 21.76 -5.59 -17.30
C MET A 84 20.80 -4.70 -16.49
N ARG A 85 19.91 -5.31 -15.72
CA ARG A 85 18.98 -4.57 -14.84
C ARG A 85 19.74 -3.86 -13.72
N ALA A 86 20.70 -4.51 -13.12
CA ALA A 86 21.54 -3.94 -12.06
C ALA A 86 22.33 -2.71 -12.56
N GLU A 87 22.85 -2.74 -13.77
CA GLU A 87 23.55 -1.60 -14.38
C GLU A 87 22.66 -0.38 -14.56
N ARG A 88 21.37 -0.56 -14.88
CA ARG A 88 20.41 0.55 -14.98
C ARG A 88 20.10 1.19 -13.63
N ILE A 89 20.10 0.40 -12.56
CA ILE A 89 19.79 0.87 -11.20
C ILE A 89 20.89 1.79 -10.68
N GLY A 90 22.13 1.52 -11.01
CA GLY A 90 23.28 2.32 -10.61
C GLY A 90 24.53 1.49 -10.32
N THR A 91 25.51 2.10 -9.67
CA THR A 91 26.80 1.51 -9.40
C THR A 91 26.74 0.61 -8.16
N PHE A 92 27.32 -0.59 -8.30
CA PHE A 92 27.63 -1.47 -7.17
C PHE A 92 29.10 -1.28 -6.84
N GLU A 93 29.39 -0.73 -5.68
CA GLU A 93 30.76 -0.52 -5.17
C GLU A 93 31.37 -1.79 -4.58
N GLU A 94 30.49 -2.68 -4.11
CA GLU A 94 30.86 -3.97 -3.52
C GLU A 94 30.19 -5.11 -4.30
N GLU A 95 30.72 -6.32 -4.15
CA GLU A 95 30.20 -7.50 -4.84
C GLU A 95 28.91 -8.01 -4.22
N MET A 96 27.90 -8.23 -5.08
CA MET A 96 26.67 -8.94 -4.75
C MET A 96 26.74 -10.35 -5.35
N LEU A 97 26.35 -11.36 -4.56
CA LEU A 97 26.26 -12.72 -5.05
C LEU A 97 24.95 -12.95 -5.83
N LEU A 98 25.09 -13.46 -7.06
CA LEU A 98 23.98 -13.87 -7.92
C LEU A 98 24.00 -15.38 -8.13
N TYR A 99 22.83 -16.02 -8.02
CA TYR A 99 22.68 -17.44 -8.25
C TYR A 99 21.41 -17.72 -9.04
N CYS A 100 21.53 -18.32 -10.22
CA CYS A 100 20.40 -18.73 -11.05
C CYS A 100 20.12 -20.20 -10.82
N GLU A 101 19.08 -20.51 -10.06
CA GLU A 101 18.71 -21.85 -9.64
C GLU A 101 17.22 -21.92 -9.27
N THR A 102 16.62 -23.10 -9.47
CA THR A 102 15.22 -23.39 -9.14
C THR A 102 15.07 -24.56 -8.16
N ASP A 103 16.07 -25.40 -8.01
CA ASP A 103 16.05 -26.53 -7.09
C ASP A 103 16.22 -26.08 -5.62
N LEU A 104 15.27 -26.46 -4.77
CA LEU A 104 15.25 -26.07 -3.36
C LEU A 104 16.50 -26.51 -2.58
N ASP A 105 16.98 -27.72 -2.82
CA ASP A 105 18.17 -28.23 -2.09
C ASP A 105 19.42 -27.46 -2.48
N ALA A 106 19.59 -27.17 -3.77
CA ALA A 106 20.69 -26.35 -4.26
C ALA A 106 20.63 -24.92 -3.70
N ILE A 107 19.45 -24.33 -3.65
CA ILE A 107 19.22 -22.99 -3.07
C ILE A 107 19.57 -22.97 -1.59
N THR A 108 19.06 -23.94 -0.82
CA THR A 108 19.33 -24.06 0.62
C THR A 108 20.83 -24.22 0.88
N ASN A 109 21.52 -25.09 0.14
CA ASN A 109 22.94 -25.30 0.26
C ASN A 109 23.74 -24.03 -0.06
N ALA A 110 23.34 -23.28 -1.09
CA ALA A 110 23.98 -22.02 -1.46
C ALA A 110 23.86 -20.98 -0.33
N ILE A 111 22.67 -20.85 0.28
CA ILE A 111 22.44 -19.93 1.41
C ILE A 111 23.29 -20.34 2.62
N LEU A 112 23.31 -21.62 2.98
CA LEU A 112 24.07 -22.13 4.13
C LEU A 112 25.59 -22.00 3.93
N LYS A 113 26.06 -22.17 2.71
CA LYS A 113 27.47 -22.05 2.34
C LYS A 113 27.95 -20.60 2.32
N THR A 114 27.16 -19.70 1.75
CA THR A 114 27.53 -18.30 1.58
C THR A 114 27.26 -17.46 2.83
N LYS A 115 26.31 -17.87 3.66
CA LYS A 115 25.88 -17.18 4.90
C LYS A 115 25.64 -15.68 4.70
N PRO A 116 24.71 -15.30 3.79
CA PRO A 116 24.38 -13.90 3.58
C PRO A 116 23.61 -13.34 4.78
N GLU A 117 23.65 -12.04 4.97
CA GLU A 117 22.78 -11.35 5.92
C GLU A 117 21.37 -11.14 5.33
N PHE A 118 21.28 -11.06 4.01
CA PHE A 118 20.06 -10.85 3.25
C PHE A 118 20.05 -11.72 1.99
N ALA A 119 18.92 -12.40 1.75
CA ALA A 119 18.74 -13.24 0.59
C ALA A 119 17.39 -12.94 -0.09
N VAL A 120 17.36 -12.96 -1.42
CA VAL A 120 16.16 -12.80 -2.23
C VAL A 120 15.91 -14.06 -3.03
N ILE A 121 14.66 -14.53 -3.01
CA ILE A 121 14.15 -15.63 -3.84
C ILE A 121 13.17 -15.03 -4.87
N ASP A 122 13.54 -14.99 -6.12
CA ASP A 122 12.75 -14.39 -7.21
C ASP A 122 12.53 -15.37 -8.35
N SER A 123 11.39 -15.95 -8.50
CA SER A 123 10.18 -15.90 -7.71
C SER A 123 9.89 -17.24 -7.03
N ILE A 124 9.04 -17.20 -6.01
CA ILE A 124 8.66 -18.43 -5.32
C ILE A 124 7.97 -19.46 -6.24
N GLN A 125 7.25 -18.99 -7.25
CA GLN A 125 6.55 -19.87 -8.20
C GLN A 125 7.47 -20.66 -9.13
N THR A 126 8.72 -20.24 -9.29
CA THR A 126 9.71 -20.95 -10.14
C THR A 126 10.52 -21.98 -9.37
N MET A 127 10.48 -21.94 -8.05
CA MET A 127 11.23 -22.84 -7.20
C MET A 127 10.46 -24.15 -6.95
N TYR A 128 11.18 -25.26 -6.80
CA TYR A 128 10.57 -26.55 -6.55
C TYR A 128 11.44 -27.46 -5.67
N SER A 129 10.78 -28.36 -4.96
CA SER A 129 11.41 -29.47 -4.26
C SER A 129 11.24 -30.76 -5.10
N GLU A 130 12.32 -31.50 -5.30
CA GLU A 130 12.29 -32.79 -5.98
C GLU A 130 11.53 -33.87 -5.17
N ASP A 131 11.37 -33.66 -3.87
CA ASP A 131 10.62 -34.57 -2.98
C ASP A 131 9.11 -34.56 -3.26
N LEU A 132 8.61 -33.57 -4.00
CA LEU A 132 7.21 -33.44 -4.39
C LEU A 132 7.04 -33.75 -5.88
N SER A 133 6.00 -34.51 -6.22
CA SER A 133 5.67 -34.86 -7.61
C SER A 133 4.92 -33.77 -8.36
N SER A 134 4.43 -32.75 -7.66
CA SER A 134 3.70 -31.64 -8.25
C SER A 134 4.63 -30.68 -9.02
N ALA A 135 4.06 -29.97 -9.99
CA ALA A 135 4.82 -29.00 -10.79
C ALA A 135 5.20 -27.76 -9.97
N ALA A 136 6.29 -27.11 -10.37
CA ALA A 136 6.66 -25.80 -9.84
C ALA A 136 5.48 -24.81 -9.97
N GLY A 137 5.28 -23.97 -8.96
CA GLY A 137 4.16 -23.03 -8.90
C GLY A 137 2.85 -23.59 -8.37
N SER A 138 2.74 -24.92 -8.16
CA SER A 138 1.60 -25.52 -7.46
C SER A 138 1.57 -25.10 -6.01
N VAL A 139 0.39 -25.17 -5.36
CA VAL A 139 0.22 -24.81 -3.94
C VAL A 139 1.16 -25.60 -3.05
N SER A 140 1.31 -26.92 -3.28
CA SER A 140 2.20 -27.77 -2.50
C SER A 140 3.67 -27.37 -2.65
N GLN A 141 4.12 -27.06 -3.86
CA GLN A 141 5.50 -26.63 -4.11
C GLN A 141 5.81 -25.27 -3.45
N VAL A 142 4.97 -24.26 -3.67
CA VAL A 142 5.23 -22.93 -3.09
C VAL A 142 5.20 -22.96 -1.57
N ARG A 143 4.34 -23.77 -0.96
CA ARG A 143 4.31 -23.96 0.50
C ARG A 143 5.55 -24.64 1.03
N GLU A 144 6.00 -25.70 0.36
CA GLU A 144 7.20 -26.44 0.76
C GLU A 144 8.45 -25.56 0.71
N VAL A 145 8.63 -24.83 -0.39
CA VAL A 145 9.76 -23.90 -0.55
C VAL A 145 9.71 -22.78 0.49
N THR A 146 8.54 -22.21 0.73
CA THR A 146 8.35 -21.17 1.75
C THR A 146 8.65 -21.69 3.17
N ALA A 147 8.18 -22.89 3.52
CA ALA A 147 8.49 -23.52 4.79
C ALA A 147 9.99 -23.75 4.99
N ALA A 148 10.69 -24.20 3.95
CA ALA A 148 12.13 -24.37 3.97
C ALA A 148 12.87 -23.05 4.17
N MET A 149 12.44 -21.98 3.48
CA MET A 149 13.03 -20.64 3.63
C MET A 149 12.76 -20.05 5.01
N MET A 150 11.61 -20.34 5.60
CA MET A 150 11.32 -19.94 6.98
C MET A 150 12.29 -20.60 7.98
N ARG A 151 12.54 -21.88 7.82
CA ARG A 151 13.52 -22.60 8.68
C ARG A 151 14.91 -22.02 8.51
N VAL A 152 15.37 -21.85 7.28
CA VAL A 152 16.67 -21.28 6.96
C VAL A 152 16.84 -19.88 7.57
N ALA A 153 15.84 -19.03 7.42
CA ALA A 153 15.87 -17.68 7.98
C ALA A 153 15.99 -17.68 9.50
N LYS A 154 15.16 -18.45 10.18
CA LYS A 154 15.12 -18.49 11.65
C LYS A 154 16.33 -19.18 12.27
N GLU A 155 16.75 -20.31 11.73
CA GLU A 155 17.88 -21.07 12.28
C GLU A 155 19.23 -20.42 12.05
N ASN A 156 19.36 -19.61 10.99
CA ASN A 156 20.64 -19.00 10.60
C ASN A 156 20.65 -17.47 10.75
N ASN A 157 19.58 -16.89 11.30
CA ASN A 157 19.45 -15.44 11.49
C ASN A 157 19.67 -14.64 10.19
N ILE A 158 19.10 -15.14 9.10
CA ILE A 158 19.17 -14.55 7.77
C ILE A 158 17.83 -13.93 7.45
N ALA A 159 17.82 -12.68 6.98
CA ALA A 159 16.61 -12.06 6.43
C ALA A 159 16.40 -12.55 5.00
N VAL A 160 15.23 -13.15 4.74
CA VAL A 160 14.88 -13.69 3.42
C VAL A 160 13.64 -12.96 2.90
N PHE A 161 13.74 -12.45 1.68
CA PHE A 161 12.61 -11.89 0.94
C PHE A 161 12.26 -12.81 -0.22
N ILE A 162 10.99 -13.21 -0.30
CA ILE A 162 10.45 -14.00 -1.42
C ILE A 162 9.56 -13.12 -2.28
N VAL A 163 9.73 -13.24 -3.59
CA VAL A 163 8.91 -12.55 -4.59
C VAL A 163 7.80 -13.48 -5.04
N GLY A 164 6.56 -13.00 -5.01
CA GLY A 164 5.39 -13.72 -5.49
C GLY A 164 4.60 -12.92 -6.51
N HIS A 165 4.40 -13.48 -7.70
CA HIS A 165 3.56 -12.85 -8.72
C HIS A 165 2.08 -13.13 -8.43
N VAL A 166 1.25 -12.08 -8.44
CA VAL A 166 -0.20 -12.24 -8.41
C VAL A 166 -0.63 -12.90 -9.73
N THR A 167 -1.37 -13.99 -9.62
CA THR A 167 -1.86 -14.76 -10.77
C THR A 167 -3.34 -14.49 -10.99
N LYS A 168 -3.74 -14.35 -12.25
CA LYS A 168 -5.13 -14.54 -12.63
C LYS A 168 -5.48 -16.01 -12.36
N GLU A 169 -6.71 -16.30 -11.98
CA GLU A 169 -7.16 -17.67 -11.67
C GLU A 169 -6.56 -18.69 -12.62
N GLY A 170 -5.83 -19.66 -12.08
CA GLY A 170 -5.10 -20.65 -12.89
C GLY A 170 -4.31 -21.66 -12.08
N VAL A 171 -3.49 -22.42 -12.78
CA VAL A 171 -2.71 -23.55 -12.25
C VAL A 171 -1.62 -23.13 -11.25
N VAL A 172 -1.20 -21.87 -11.28
CA VAL A 172 -0.11 -21.36 -10.44
C VAL A 172 -0.67 -20.72 -9.19
N ALA A 173 -0.15 -21.11 -8.02
CA ALA A 173 -0.53 -20.55 -6.74
C ALA A 173 -0.09 -19.09 -6.61
N GLY A 174 -1.02 -18.23 -6.21
CA GLY A 174 -0.71 -16.84 -5.90
C GLY A 174 -0.12 -16.64 -4.50
N PRO A 175 0.43 -15.45 -4.21
CA PRO A 175 1.07 -15.16 -2.92
C PRO A 175 0.12 -15.21 -1.72
N ARG A 176 -1.19 -15.05 -1.92
CA ARG A 176 -2.18 -15.16 -0.84
C ARG A 176 -2.14 -16.49 -0.09
N THR A 177 -1.75 -17.57 -0.76
CA THR A 177 -1.61 -18.90 -0.13
C THR A 177 -0.47 -18.96 0.88
N LEU A 178 0.42 -18.00 0.88
CA LEU A 178 1.63 -17.93 1.72
C LEU A 178 1.53 -16.92 2.87
N GLU A 179 0.51 -16.06 2.88
CA GLU A 179 0.43 -14.94 3.82
C GLU A 179 0.48 -15.36 5.30
N HIS A 180 -0.11 -16.51 5.62
CA HIS A 180 -0.09 -17.03 7.00
C HIS A 180 1.24 -17.63 7.42
N MET A 181 2.14 -17.96 6.47
CA MET A 181 3.42 -18.61 6.73
C MET A 181 4.56 -17.64 6.96
N VAL A 182 4.44 -16.40 6.50
CA VAL A 182 5.50 -15.41 6.52
C VAL A 182 5.29 -14.38 7.64
N ASP A 183 6.36 -13.66 8.00
CA ASP A 183 6.33 -12.64 9.06
C ASP A 183 5.80 -11.30 8.55
N THR A 184 6.09 -10.97 7.31
CA THR A 184 5.71 -9.70 6.68
C THR A 184 5.21 -9.94 5.26
N VAL A 185 4.13 -9.27 4.90
CA VAL A 185 3.56 -9.30 3.55
C VAL A 185 3.45 -7.89 3.02
N LEU A 186 4.12 -7.62 1.91
CA LEU A 186 4.08 -6.36 1.19
C LEU A 186 3.47 -6.58 -0.19
N TYR A 187 2.53 -5.73 -0.59
CA TYR A 187 1.96 -5.76 -1.93
C TYR A 187 2.23 -4.45 -2.67
N PHE A 188 2.69 -4.58 -3.91
CA PHE A 188 2.68 -3.47 -4.85
C PHE A 188 1.29 -3.28 -5.45
N GLU A 189 0.82 -2.05 -5.42
CA GLU A 189 -0.40 -1.57 -6.05
C GLU A 189 -0.04 -0.56 -7.15
N GLY A 190 -0.86 -0.48 -8.17
CA GLY A 190 -0.73 0.46 -9.28
C GLY A 190 -0.94 -0.22 -10.63
N GLU A 191 -1.21 0.57 -11.64
CA GLU A 191 -1.31 0.10 -13.02
C GLU A 191 0.06 0.16 -13.68
N ARG A 192 0.33 -0.77 -14.61
CA ARG A 192 1.62 -0.83 -15.31
C ARG A 192 1.98 0.47 -16.04
N GLU A 193 0.98 1.16 -16.54
CA GLU A 193 1.13 2.40 -17.28
C GLU A 193 1.18 3.64 -16.40
N ALA A 194 0.78 3.52 -15.12
CA ALA A 194 0.88 4.62 -14.18
C ALA A 194 2.33 4.85 -13.74
N ALA A 195 2.73 6.12 -13.61
CA ALA A 195 4.07 6.49 -13.18
C ALA A 195 4.36 6.07 -11.73
N TYR A 196 3.34 6.07 -10.88
CA TYR A 196 3.48 5.80 -9.45
C TYR A 196 3.20 4.36 -9.09
N ARG A 197 3.91 3.88 -8.05
CA ARG A 197 3.74 2.57 -7.44
C ARG A 197 3.57 2.76 -5.94
N ILE A 198 2.61 2.05 -5.37
CA ILE A 198 2.36 2.06 -3.94
C ILE A 198 2.70 0.70 -3.38
N LEU A 199 3.54 0.69 -2.37
CA LEU A 199 3.89 -0.50 -1.62
C LEU A 199 3.12 -0.48 -0.30
N ARG A 200 2.26 -1.47 -0.09
CA ARG A 200 1.43 -1.56 1.11
C ARG A 200 1.84 -2.72 2.00
N GLY A 201 1.99 -2.47 3.29
CA GLY A 201 2.20 -3.49 4.31
C GLY A 201 0.88 -4.12 4.72
N VAL A 202 0.57 -5.31 4.21
CA VAL A 202 -0.69 -6.03 4.49
C VAL A 202 -0.61 -6.80 5.80
N LYS A 203 0.57 -7.34 6.10
CA LYS A 203 0.88 -8.02 7.36
C LYS A 203 2.26 -7.64 7.82
N ASN A 204 2.41 -7.35 9.11
CA ASN A 204 3.72 -7.09 9.70
C ASN A 204 3.72 -7.49 11.17
N ARG A 205 4.47 -8.56 11.50
CA ARG A 205 4.64 -9.01 12.89
C ARG A 205 5.51 -8.05 13.72
N PHE A 206 6.23 -7.15 13.07
CA PHE A 206 7.24 -6.28 13.68
C PHE A 206 6.85 -4.81 13.70
N GLY A 207 5.62 -4.48 13.31
CA GLY A 207 5.16 -3.09 13.25
C GLY A 207 3.72 -2.94 12.80
N SER A 208 3.34 -1.73 12.44
CA SER A 208 1.98 -1.39 11.98
C SER A 208 1.66 -2.03 10.63
N THR A 209 0.41 -2.40 10.43
CA THR A 209 -0.12 -2.82 9.13
C THR A 209 -0.73 -1.63 8.38
N ASN A 210 -0.95 -1.81 7.07
CA ASN A 210 -1.50 -0.80 6.16
C ASN A 210 -0.65 0.46 5.95
N GLU A 211 0.57 0.48 6.46
CA GLU A 211 1.54 1.51 6.08
C GLU A 211 1.82 1.44 4.60
N ILE A 212 2.03 2.60 3.97
CA ILE A 212 2.38 2.67 2.55
C ILE A 212 3.68 3.40 2.31
N GLY A 213 4.38 2.97 1.25
CA GLY A 213 5.47 3.68 0.62
C GLY A 213 5.07 4.04 -0.81
N VAL A 214 5.47 5.21 -1.27
CA VAL A 214 5.14 5.71 -2.60
C VAL A 214 6.40 5.89 -3.42
N PHE A 215 6.37 5.30 -4.62
CA PHE A 215 7.49 5.32 -5.56
C PHE A 215 7.03 5.79 -6.94
N GLU A 216 7.96 6.34 -7.68
CA GLU A 216 7.83 6.61 -9.09
C GLU A 216 8.73 5.66 -9.88
N MET A 217 8.17 5.02 -10.91
CA MET A 217 8.97 4.17 -11.81
C MET A 217 9.67 5.05 -12.85
N CYS A 218 10.99 5.04 -12.82
CA CYS A 218 11.87 5.78 -13.72
C CYS A 218 12.74 4.82 -14.53
N ASN A 219 13.45 5.33 -15.53
CA ASN A 219 14.37 4.52 -16.35
C ASN A 219 15.49 3.86 -15.53
N ASN A 220 15.89 4.50 -14.44
CA ASN A 220 16.95 4.03 -13.54
C ASN A 220 16.42 3.27 -12.30
N GLY A 221 15.17 2.85 -12.32
CA GLY A 221 14.55 2.09 -11.24
C GLY A 221 13.43 2.84 -10.52
N LEU A 222 13.13 2.41 -9.30
CA LEU A 222 12.13 3.03 -8.44
C LEU A 222 12.75 4.18 -7.66
N VAL A 223 12.11 5.35 -7.73
CA VAL A 223 12.50 6.56 -7.01
C VAL A 223 11.46 6.87 -5.95
N GLU A 224 11.91 7.20 -4.74
CA GLU A 224 11.03 7.53 -3.63
C GLU A 224 10.28 8.85 -3.87
N VAL A 225 9.00 8.88 -3.50
CA VAL A 225 8.19 10.10 -3.47
C VAL A 225 8.19 10.65 -2.04
N GLU A 226 8.93 11.73 -1.81
CA GLU A 226 9.11 12.30 -0.46
C GLU A 226 7.83 12.88 0.12
N ASN A 227 7.02 13.53 -0.71
CA ASN A 227 5.75 14.13 -0.31
C ASN A 227 4.60 13.60 -1.18
N PRO A 228 4.01 12.45 -0.81
CA PRO A 228 2.92 11.87 -1.58
C PRO A 228 1.72 12.78 -1.78
N SER A 229 1.32 13.54 -0.76
CA SER A 229 0.20 14.48 -0.87
C SER A 229 0.43 15.54 -1.94
N LYS A 230 1.60 16.17 -1.95
CA LYS A 230 1.97 17.15 -2.96
C LYS A 230 1.94 16.55 -4.37
N THR A 231 2.45 15.34 -4.51
CA THR A 231 2.49 14.63 -5.78
C THR A 231 1.09 14.26 -6.26
N MET A 232 0.23 13.74 -5.38
CA MET A 232 -1.14 13.34 -5.71
C MET A 232 -2.04 14.53 -6.05
N LEU A 233 -1.72 15.72 -5.56
CA LEU A 233 -2.47 16.95 -5.86
C LEU A 233 -1.92 17.71 -7.07
N ASN A 234 -0.81 17.28 -7.62
CA ASN A 234 -0.19 17.95 -8.75
C ASN A 234 -1.11 17.91 -9.98
N GLY A 235 -1.31 19.08 -10.59
CA GLY A 235 -2.15 19.22 -11.79
C GLY A 235 -3.66 19.23 -11.53
N ARG A 236 -4.12 19.22 -10.26
CA ARG A 236 -5.56 19.31 -9.99
C ARG A 236 -6.15 20.62 -10.48
N PRO A 237 -7.36 20.62 -11.04
CA PRO A 237 -8.04 21.85 -11.44
C PRO A 237 -8.43 22.66 -10.21
N LEU A 238 -8.28 23.99 -10.28
CA LEU A 238 -8.63 24.90 -9.18
C LEU A 238 -10.00 25.54 -9.32
N ASP A 239 -10.59 25.47 -10.50
CA ASP A 239 -11.87 26.12 -10.80
C ASP A 239 -12.80 25.19 -11.59
N ALA A 240 -13.11 24.04 -10.99
CA ALA A 240 -13.96 23.04 -11.62
C ALA A 240 -14.96 22.44 -10.64
N SER A 241 -16.20 22.23 -11.09
CA SER A 241 -17.17 21.43 -10.35
C SER A 241 -16.80 19.96 -10.39
N GLY A 242 -17.14 19.23 -9.34
CA GLY A 242 -16.87 17.80 -9.25
C GLY A 242 -15.47 17.41 -8.76
N SER A 243 -14.63 18.38 -8.44
CA SER A 243 -13.28 18.13 -7.88
C SER A 243 -13.25 18.50 -6.39
N VAL A 244 -12.84 17.57 -5.56
CA VAL A 244 -12.65 17.76 -4.13
C VAL A 244 -11.33 17.17 -3.69
N VAL A 245 -10.79 17.66 -2.57
CA VAL A 245 -9.61 17.09 -1.93
C VAL A 245 -10.02 16.44 -0.62
N VAL A 246 -9.67 15.17 -0.46
CA VAL A 246 -9.88 14.42 0.78
C VAL A 246 -8.54 14.13 1.47
N CYS A 247 -8.60 13.81 2.75
CA CYS A 247 -7.45 13.27 3.47
C CYS A 247 -7.75 11.85 3.91
N SER A 248 -6.96 10.90 3.41
CA SER A 248 -7.02 9.49 3.80
C SER A 248 -5.86 9.13 4.71
N MET A 249 -6.14 8.36 5.77
CA MET A 249 -5.09 7.76 6.60
C MET A 249 -4.73 6.39 6.06
N GLU A 250 -3.52 6.25 5.57
CA GLU A 250 -2.96 4.98 5.14
C GLU A 250 -1.97 4.50 6.21
N GLY A 251 -2.44 3.59 7.10
CA GLY A 251 -1.73 3.30 8.34
C GLY A 251 -1.65 4.54 9.23
N THR A 252 -0.47 5.00 9.53
CA THR A 252 -0.23 6.25 10.30
C THR A 252 0.01 7.48 9.41
N ARG A 253 -0.03 7.31 8.08
CA ARG A 253 0.32 8.36 7.12
C ARG A 253 -0.91 9.04 6.54
N PRO A 254 -1.12 10.35 6.82
CA PRO A 254 -2.15 11.12 6.15
C PRO A 254 -1.73 11.45 4.71
N ILE A 255 -2.62 11.24 3.75
CA ILE A 255 -2.39 11.56 2.34
C ILE A 255 -3.55 12.37 1.81
N LEU A 256 -3.25 13.54 1.26
CA LEU A 256 -4.22 14.34 0.55
C LEU A 256 -4.30 13.88 -0.91
N ILE A 257 -5.49 13.68 -1.38
CA ILE A 257 -5.74 13.17 -2.72
C ILE A 257 -7.02 13.77 -3.30
N GLU A 258 -7.03 13.98 -4.61
CA GLU A 258 -8.20 14.50 -5.32
C GLU A 258 -9.16 13.37 -5.68
N ILE A 259 -10.45 13.62 -5.44
CA ILE A 259 -11.58 12.85 -6.00
C ILE A 259 -12.26 13.70 -7.05
N GLN A 260 -12.47 13.13 -8.23
CA GLN A 260 -13.25 13.74 -9.29
C GLN A 260 -14.52 12.94 -9.55
N ALA A 261 -15.62 13.65 -9.67
CA ALA A 261 -16.90 13.10 -10.09
C ALA A 261 -17.41 13.83 -11.33
N LEU A 262 -17.95 13.06 -12.27
CA LEU A 262 -18.66 13.57 -13.43
C LEU A 262 -20.05 12.95 -13.43
N VAL A 263 -21.06 13.79 -13.30
CA VAL A 263 -22.48 13.40 -13.32
C VAL A 263 -23.16 14.11 -14.46
N SER A 264 -23.77 13.36 -15.36
CA SER A 264 -24.47 13.90 -16.52
C SER A 264 -25.76 13.14 -16.79
N PRO A 265 -26.81 13.79 -17.41
CA PRO A 265 -28.00 13.06 -17.80
C PRO A 265 -27.65 11.87 -18.70
N THR A 266 -28.28 10.72 -18.42
CA THR A 266 -28.08 9.54 -19.26
C THR A 266 -28.97 9.59 -20.51
N SER A 267 -28.40 9.12 -21.63
CA SER A 267 -29.13 8.84 -22.86
C SER A 267 -29.52 7.37 -23.00
N PHE A 268 -29.20 6.55 -22.01
CA PHE A 268 -29.43 5.11 -22.00
C PHE A 268 -30.62 4.73 -21.13
N GLN A 269 -31.19 3.56 -21.37
CA GLN A 269 -32.25 3.01 -20.51
C GLN A 269 -31.77 2.71 -19.10
N MET A 270 -30.51 2.30 -18.98
CA MET A 270 -29.84 2.09 -17.68
C MET A 270 -28.68 3.09 -17.52
N PRO A 271 -28.65 3.84 -16.44
CA PRO A 271 -27.55 4.76 -16.16
C PRO A 271 -26.21 4.00 -16.01
N ARG A 272 -25.15 4.58 -16.55
CA ARG A 272 -23.78 4.06 -16.39
C ARG A 272 -23.19 4.58 -15.10
N ARG A 273 -22.54 3.69 -14.37
CA ARG A 273 -21.83 4.06 -13.14
C ARG A 273 -20.45 3.40 -13.13
N THR A 274 -19.44 4.21 -12.93
CA THR A 274 -18.03 3.79 -12.94
C THR A 274 -17.31 4.37 -11.74
N ALA A 275 -16.50 3.55 -11.10
CA ALA A 275 -15.61 3.97 -10.02
C ALA A 275 -14.20 3.46 -10.29
N VAL A 276 -13.22 4.35 -10.18
CA VAL A 276 -11.80 4.03 -10.33
C VAL A 276 -11.05 4.45 -9.07
N GLY A 277 -10.37 3.52 -8.44
CA GLY A 277 -9.63 3.74 -7.20
C GLY A 277 -10.48 3.74 -5.92
N ILE A 278 -11.80 3.65 -6.05
CA ILE A 278 -12.79 3.61 -4.97
C ILE A 278 -13.71 2.42 -5.20
N ASP A 279 -14.18 1.80 -4.13
CA ASP A 279 -15.10 0.67 -4.22
C ASP A 279 -16.42 1.07 -4.91
N TYR A 280 -16.77 0.34 -5.96
CA TYR A 280 -17.97 0.58 -6.76
C TYR A 280 -19.25 0.51 -5.92
N ASN A 281 -19.35 -0.49 -5.04
CA ASN A 281 -20.54 -0.65 -4.20
C ASN A 281 -20.67 0.50 -3.20
N ARG A 282 -19.54 1.01 -2.70
CA ARG A 282 -19.53 2.17 -1.81
C ARG A 282 -20.06 3.42 -2.51
N VAL A 283 -19.63 3.68 -3.73
CA VAL A 283 -20.12 4.80 -4.55
C VAL A 283 -21.63 4.69 -4.76
N ASN A 284 -22.14 3.52 -5.13
CA ASN A 284 -23.57 3.29 -5.32
C ASN A 284 -24.39 3.51 -4.04
N LEU A 285 -23.86 3.05 -2.90
CA LEU A 285 -24.51 3.26 -1.61
C LEU A 285 -24.59 4.75 -1.27
N LEU A 286 -23.53 5.50 -1.46
CA LEU A 286 -23.50 6.94 -1.21
C LEU A 286 -24.42 7.72 -2.18
N MET A 287 -24.53 7.28 -3.42
CA MET A 287 -25.51 7.83 -4.35
C MET A 287 -26.94 7.58 -3.90
N ALA A 288 -27.24 6.40 -3.38
CA ALA A 288 -28.55 6.10 -2.80
C ALA A 288 -28.87 6.98 -1.59
N VAL A 289 -27.89 7.29 -0.75
CA VAL A 289 -28.04 8.25 0.36
C VAL A 289 -28.38 9.64 -0.18
N LEU A 290 -27.68 10.11 -1.22
CA LEU A 290 -27.97 11.41 -1.85
C LEU A 290 -29.38 11.45 -2.45
N GLU A 291 -29.83 10.40 -3.10
CA GLU A 291 -31.21 10.33 -3.66
C GLU A 291 -32.25 10.36 -2.55
N LYS A 292 -32.12 9.52 -1.55
CA LYS A 292 -33.12 9.34 -0.51
C LYS A 292 -33.16 10.46 0.52
N ARG A 293 -31.99 10.95 0.95
CA ARG A 293 -31.86 11.90 2.06
C ARG A 293 -31.79 13.35 1.62
N VAL A 294 -31.25 13.59 0.43
CA VAL A 294 -31.10 14.95 -0.14
C VAL A 294 -32.09 15.22 -1.24
N GLY A 295 -32.54 14.19 -1.92
CA GLY A 295 -33.51 14.32 -3.01
C GLY A 295 -32.90 14.63 -4.37
N LEU A 296 -31.62 14.34 -4.59
CA LEU A 296 -31.00 14.48 -5.89
C LEU A 296 -31.51 13.40 -6.85
N GLN A 297 -31.80 13.80 -8.08
CA GLN A 297 -32.39 12.92 -9.11
C GLN A 297 -31.29 12.17 -9.87
N LEU A 298 -30.55 11.30 -9.20
CA LEU A 298 -29.40 10.60 -9.77
C LEU A 298 -29.78 9.37 -10.60
N GLY A 299 -31.00 8.87 -10.45
CA GLY A 299 -31.52 7.73 -11.23
C GLY A 299 -31.58 7.97 -12.73
N GLY A 300 -31.62 9.22 -13.18
CA GLY A 300 -31.55 9.62 -14.59
C GLY A 300 -30.16 10.10 -15.04
N CYS A 301 -29.13 9.82 -14.29
CA CYS A 301 -27.77 10.32 -14.56
C CYS A 301 -26.75 9.20 -14.66
N ASP A 302 -25.82 9.33 -15.61
CA ASP A 302 -24.55 8.62 -15.60
C ASP A 302 -23.64 9.27 -14.54
N ALA A 303 -22.88 8.47 -13.83
CA ALA A 303 -21.94 8.94 -12.83
C ALA A 303 -20.59 8.22 -12.95
N TYR A 304 -19.52 9.01 -12.95
CA TYR A 304 -18.14 8.55 -13.01
C TYR A 304 -17.40 9.16 -11.83
N VAL A 305 -16.80 8.33 -11.00
CA VAL A 305 -16.03 8.77 -9.83
C VAL A 305 -14.63 8.20 -9.91
N ASN A 306 -13.64 9.08 -9.94
CA ASN A 306 -12.24 8.71 -10.05
C ASN A 306 -11.44 9.27 -8.89
N LEU A 307 -10.52 8.44 -8.39
CA LEU A 307 -9.46 8.87 -7.51
C LEU A 307 -8.23 9.20 -8.37
N ALA A 308 -7.71 10.41 -8.24
CA ALA A 308 -6.52 10.82 -8.99
C ALA A 308 -5.27 10.08 -8.51
N GLY A 309 -4.27 9.94 -9.38
CA GLY A 309 -2.94 9.41 -9.03
C GLY A 309 -2.80 7.89 -9.02
N GLY A 310 -3.83 7.14 -9.40
CA GLY A 310 -3.75 5.67 -9.50
C GLY A 310 -3.75 4.93 -8.16
N MET A 311 -4.05 5.60 -7.06
CA MET A 311 -4.24 4.98 -5.75
C MET A 311 -5.58 4.26 -5.65
N LYS A 312 -5.65 3.29 -4.74
CA LYS A 312 -6.90 2.67 -4.30
C LYS A 312 -7.12 3.00 -2.83
N LEU A 313 -8.24 3.62 -2.51
CA LEU A 313 -8.62 3.95 -1.14
C LEU A 313 -9.87 3.18 -0.72
N GLY A 314 -9.83 2.59 0.46
CA GLY A 314 -10.96 1.88 1.07
C GLY A 314 -11.41 2.45 2.41
N GLU A 315 -10.81 3.56 2.85
CA GLU A 315 -11.12 4.15 4.15
C GLU A 315 -12.48 4.86 4.15
N PRO A 316 -13.39 4.57 5.11
CA PRO A 316 -14.69 5.23 5.17
C PRO A 316 -14.62 6.75 5.33
N ALA A 317 -13.52 7.29 5.82
CA ALA A 317 -13.31 8.72 5.98
C ALA A 317 -13.39 9.53 4.68
N ILE A 318 -13.28 8.89 3.51
CA ILE A 318 -13.41 9.55 2.21
C ILE A 318 -14.88 9.71 1.75
N ASP A 319 -15.83 9.10 2.44
CA ASP A 319 -17.25 9.11 2.05
C ASP A 319 -17.82 10.51 1.84
N LEU A 320 -17.57 11.42 2.77
CA LEU A 320 -18.08 12.78 2.68
C LEU A 320 -17.52 13.51 1.45
N GLY A 321 -16.27 13.27 1.12
CA GLY A 321 -15.63 13.81 -0.09
C GLY A 321 -16.28 13.26 -1.37
N ILE A 322 -16.59 11.96 -1.41
CA ILE A 322 -17.29 11.34 -2.55
C ILE A 322 -18.65 11.96 -2.74
N ILE A 323 -19.42 12.09 -1.66
CA ILE A 323 -20.75 12.73 -1.67
C ILE A 323 -20.68 14.16 -2.18
N MET A 324 -19.74 14.94 -1.68
CA MET A 324 -19.61 16.35 -2.07
C MET A 324 -19.12 16.49 -3.51
N ALA A 325 -18.25 15.61 -3.99
CA ALA A 325 -17.83 15.60 -5.39
C ALA A 325 -19.00 15.31 -6.34
N ILE A 326 -19.80 14.30 -6.02
CA ILE A 326 -21.00 13.93 -6.82
C ILE A 326 -22.01 15.09 -6.83
N ALA A 327 -22.33 15.65 -5.68
CA ALA A 327 -23.27 16.76 -5.58
C ALA A 327 -22.77 18.03 -6.30
N SER A 328 -21.48 18.33 -6.17
CA SER A 328 -20.83 19.43 -6.85
C SER A 328 -20.96 19.31 -8.38
N SER A 329 -20.68 18.12 -8.92
CA SER A 329 -20.85 17.86 -10.35
C SER A 329 -22.32 17.93 -10.79
N TYR A 330 -23.21 17.31 -10.01
CA TYR A 330 -24.65 17.30 -10.31
C TYR A 330 -25.23 18.72 -10.39
N GLU A 331 -24.89 19.59 -9.44
CA GLU A 331 -25.38 20.96 -9.37
C GLU A 331 -24.54 21.94 -10.18
N ASN A 332 -23.44 21.49 -10.77
CA ASN A 332 -22.48 22.28 -11.50
C ASN A 332 -21.96 23.49 -10.69
N ARG A 333 -21.66 23.26 -9.42
CA ARG A 333 -21.16 24.24 -8.46
C ARG A 333 -19.84 23.77 -7.86
N ARG A 334 -18.80 24.60 -7.93
CA ARG A 334 -17.49 24.28 -7.40
C ARG A 334 -17.42 24.33 -5.87
N ILE A 335 -16.55 23.53 -5.29
CA ILE A 335 -16.10 23.66 -3.92
C ILE A 335 -14.83 24.49 -3.91
N LEU A 336 -14.65 25.34 -2.90
CA LEU A 336 -13.47 26.19 -2.80
C LEU A 336 -12.19 25.35 -2.83
N GLU A 337 -11.23 25.76 -3.64
CA GLU A 337 -9.98 25.04 -3.94
C GLU A 337 -9.08 24.77 -2.75
N ASP A 338 -9.16 25.61 -1.70
CA ASP A 338 -8.39 25.51 -0.47
C ASP A 338 -9.08 24.70 0.64
N THR A 339 -10.06 23.89 0.26
CA THR A 339 -10.88 23.07 1.18
C THR A 339 -10.45 21.61 1.13
N ILE A 340 -10.26 21.00 2.31
CA ILE A 340 -10.23 19.54 2.43
C ILE A 340 -11.48 19.03 3.10
N ILE A 341 -11.82 17.78 2.81
CA ILE A 341 -13.03 17.12 3.29
C ILE A 341 -12.67 15.75 3.83
N PHE A 342 -13.20 15.40 4.98
CA PHE A 342 -13.21 14.02 5.45
C PHE A 342 -14.40 13.75 6.37
N GLY A 343 -14.86 12.52 6.41
CA GLY A 343 -15.96 12.07 7.25
C GLY A 343 -16.57 10.78 6.73
N GLU A 344 -17.02 9.92 7.63
CA GLU A 344 -17.78 8.73 7.30
C GLU A 344 -19.26 9.06 7.19
N VAL A 345 -19.95 8.49 6.21
CA VAL A 345 -21.39 8.73 5.99
C VAL A 345 -22.17 7.44 6.18
N GLY A 346 -23.16 7.47 7.06
CA GLY A 346 -24.08 6.37 7.28
C GLY A 346 -25.32 6.39 6.36
N LEU A 347 -26.08 5.30 6.37
CA LEU A 347 -27.24 5.10 5.49
C LEU A 347 -28.39 6.08 5.75
N VAL A 348 -28.45 6.67 6.93
CA VAL A 348 -29.46 7.69 7.23
C VAL A 348 -28.98 9.11 6.95
N GLY A 349 -27.80 9.25 6.35
CA GLY A 349 -27.22 10.54 5.98
C GLY A 349 -26.46 11.22 7.10
N GLU A 350 -26.21 10.54 8.23
CA GLU A 350 -25.38 11.07 9.30
C GLU A 350 -23.91 11.11 8.91
N VAL A 351 -23.19 12.08 9.43
CA VAL A 351 -21.74 12.20 9.26
C VAL A 351 -21.08 11.80 10.59
N ARG A 352 -20.32 10.73 10.56
CA ARG A 352 -19.68 10.12 11.74
C ARG A 352 -18.23 10.52 11.86
N ALA A 353 -17.77 10.61 13.11
CA ALA A 353 -16.36 10.85 13.43
C ALA A 353 -15.44 9.79 12.83
N VAL A 354 -14.25 10.21 12.46
CA VAL A 354 -13.18 9.34 11.95
C VAL A 354 -11.95 9.44 12.83
N SER A 355 -11.11 8.42 12.79
CA SER A 355 -9.83 8.43 13.49
C SER A 355 -8.83 9.38 12.83
N GLY A 356 -7.85 9.85 13.60
CA GLY A 356 -6.73 10.64 13.08
C GLY A 356 -7.09 12.03 12.59
N GLY A 357 -8.17 12.66 13.10
CA GLY A 357 -8.60 13.99 12.68
C GLY A 357 -7.51 15.04 12.77
N GLU A 358 -6.73 15.05 13.86
CA GLU A 358 -5.62 16.00 14.05
C GLU A 358 -4.51 15.82 13.01
N ALA A 359 -4.13 14.58 12.70
CA ALA A 359 -3.11 14.29 11.70
C ALA A 359 -3.54 14.73 10.29
N ARG A 360 -4.82 14.54 9.96
CA ARG A 360 -5.40 14.97 8.68
C ARG A 360 -5.35 16.50 8.54
N ILE A 361 -5.72 17.21 9.59
CA ILE A 361 -5.68 18.69 9.61
C ILE A 361 -4.25 19.22 9.51
N LYS A 362 -3.31 18.63 10.24
CA LYS A 362 -1.89 19.02 10.18
C LYS A 362 -1.32 18.85 8.77
N GLU A 363 -1.61 17.74 8.10
CA GLU A 363 -1.16 17.50 6.74
C GLU A 363 -1.72 18.53 5.76
N ALA A 364 -3.01 18.82 5.85
CA ALA A 364 -3.66 19.84 5.04
C ALA A 364 -3.08 21.24 5.28
N GLN A 365 -2.83 21.59 6.53
CA GLN A 365 -2.23 22.87 6.90
C GLN A 365 -0.82 23.05 6.32
N LYS A 366 -0.01 21.99 6.34
CA LYS A 366 1.34 21.98 5.73
C LYS A 366 1.31 22.30 4.23
N LEU A 367 0.26 21.89 3.53
CA LEU A 367 0.09 22.09 2.10
C LEU A 367 -0.70 23.36 1.74
N GLY A 368 -0.99 24.21 2.72
CA GLY A 368 -1.58 25.52 2.51
C GLY A 368 -3.11 25.54 2.42
N PHE A 369 -3.81 24.47 2.78
CA PHE A 369 -5.27 24.46 2.85
C PHE A 369 -5.76 25.36 3.97
N LYS A 370 -6.89 26.03 3.75
CA LYS A 370 -7.43 27.06 4.65
C LYS A 370 -8.73 26.63 5.35
N ARG A 371 -9.46 25.68 4.75
CA ARG A 371 -10.77 25.23 5.24
C ARG A 371 -10.83 23.71 5.29
N CYS A 372 -11.47 23.18 6.32
CA CYS A 372 -11.75 21.75 6.44
C CYS A 372 -13.23 21.54 6.75
N ILE A 373 -13.88 20.74 5.95
CA ILE A 373 -15.25 20.24 6.21
C ILE A 373 -15.10 18.85 6.78
N LEU A 374 -15.55 18.67 8.04
CA LEU A 374 -15.32 17.47 8.81
C LEU A 374 -16.51 17.15 9.71
N PRO A 375 -16.59 15.94 10.29
CA PRO A 375 -17.65 15.61 11.23
C PRO A 375 -17.62 16.54 12.46
N GLN A 376 -18.80 17.01 12.88
CA GLN A 376 -18.92 17.83 14.08
C GLN A 376 -18.33 17.13 15.31
N ALA A 377 -18.52 15.82 15.43
CA ALA A 377 -17.92 15.03 16.51
C ALA A 377 -16.39 15.07 16.51
N ASN A 378 -15.73 15.18 15.36
CA ASN A 378 -14.29 15.40 15.28
C ASN A 378 -13.90 16.80 15.75
N VAL A 379 -14.67 17.83 15.39
CA VAL A 379 -14.43 19.21 15.87
C VAL A 379 -14.41 19.24 17.39
N ASP A 380 -15.37 18.59 18.03
CA ASP A 380 -15.50 18.54 19.50
C ASP A 380 -14.33 17.82 20.18
N GLN A 381 -13.65 16.94 19.48
CA GLN A 381 -12.52 16.14 19.98
C GLN A 381 -11.14 16.76 19.70
N ILE A 382 -11.05 17.69 18.75
CA ILE A 382 -9.78 18.26 18.30
C ILE A 382 -9.27 19.27 19.34
N LYS A 383 -8.03 19.06 19.77
CA LYS A 383 -7.31 19.94 20.72
C LYS A 383 -6.15 20.70 20.07
N VAL A 384 -5.89 20.46 18.78
CA VAL A 384 -4.79 21.11 18.05
C VAL A 384 -5.16 22.54 17.72
N GLN A 385 -4.23 23.46 17.97
CA GLN A 385 -4.33 24.82 17.47
C GLN A 385 -4.08 24.81 15.95
N THR A 386 -5.01 25.37 15.19
CA THR A 386 -4.90 25.48 13.74
C THR A 386 -5.47 26.81 13.29
N ASP A 387 -4.83 27.40 12.28
CA ASP A 387 -5.35 28.60 11.59
C ASP A 387 -6.41 28.24 10.54
N MET A 388 -6.63 26.96 10.29
CA MET A 388 -7.65 26.49 9.36
C MET A 388 -9.05 26.75 9.93
N ARG A 389 -9.97 27.16 9.05
CA ARG A 389 -11.38 27.21 9.38
C ARG A 389 -11.97 25.81 9.39
N LEU A 390 -12.34 25.31 10.57
CA LEU A 390 -12.99 24.02 10.72
C LEU A 390 -14.51 24.20 10.63
N VAL A 391 -15.14 23.53 9.66
CA VAL A 391 -16.59 23.57 9.46
C VAL A 391 -17.14 22.19 9.78
N GLY A 392 -17.66 22.03 10.99
CA GLY A 392 -18.27 20.77 11.44
C GLY A 392 -19.64 20.56 10.85
N VAL A 393 -19.91 19.33 10.38
CA VAL A 393 -21.20 18.91 9.86
C VAL A 393 -21.66 17.62 10.53
N SER A 394 -22.97 17.50 10.76
CA SER A 394 -23.57 16.33 11.41
C SER A 394 -24.34 15.43 10.45
N ASN A 395 -24.71 15.95 9.27
CA ASN A 395 -25.41 15.22 8.24
C ASN A 395 -25.03 15.74 6.84
N VAL A 396 -25.41 14.98 5.81
CA VAL A 396 -25.05 15.32 4.43
C VAL A 396 -25.73 16.61 3.93
N MET A 397 -26.92 16.94 4.42
CA MET A 397 -27.59 18.18 4.04
C MET A 397 -26.77 19.41 4.44
N GLU A 398 -26.26 19.44 5.68
CA GLU A 398 -25.39 20.51 6.14
C GLU A 398 -24.12 20.64 5.29
N ALA A 399 -23.54 19.51 4.91
CA ALA A 399 -22.35 19.51 4.06
C ALA A 399 -22.62 20.09 2.67
N LEU A 400 -23.76 19.75 2.06
CA LEU A 400 -24.14 20.22 0.74
C LEU A 400 -24.50 21.72 0.70
N ASP A 401 -24.93 22.28 1.82
CA ASP A 401 -25.16 23.73 1.93
C ASP A 401 -23.85 24.55 1.84
N LEU A 402 -22.70 23.89 1.90
CA LEU A 402 -21.39 24.51 1.79
C LEU A 402 -20.81 24.52 0.36
N ILE A 403 -21.53 24.02 -0.61
CA ILE A 403 -21.14 24.02 -2.03
C ILE A 403 -21.45 25.35 -2.69
#